data_6737eb521d8c4517a8a09df6e53ac99a
#
_entry.id   6737eb521d8c4517a8a09df6e53ac99a
#
_cell.length_a   1.000
_cell.length_b   1.000
_cell.length_c   1.000
_cell.angle_alpha   90.00
_cell.angle_beta   90.00
_cell.angle_gamma   90.00
#
_symmetry.space_group_name_H-M   'P 1'
#
loop_
_entity.id
_entity.type
_entity.pdbx_description
1 polymer ?
#
loop_
_entity_poly.entity_id
_entity_poly.type
_entity_poly.pdbx_seq_one_letter_code
_entity_poly.pdbx_strand_id
1 'polypeptide(L)'
;MEKFRVYGQSRLSGTVNISGAKNAALPILFAAILATEPVKLTNVPALKDIETTLKILRKLGVVVDRDETGAVLLDASNIDHFTAPYELVKTMRASIWALAPLVARFHQGQVSLPGGCSIGARPVDLHISGLEKLGADIVLEEGYVKAQVLDRLVGTRIVMEKVSVGATLSIMMAATLAKGTTVIENAAREPEIVDTAEFLNKMGAKISGAGSDHIMIEGVERLTGCEHSVVPDRIETGTFLIAAAISGGRVVCQNTKADTLDAVIDKLREAGAQVDVTENSITLDMLGNRPKAVNIRTAPHPGFPTDMQAQFTLLNMVAEGTSIITETIFENRFMHIPELIRMGGKAEIEGNTAVCHGVEQLSGAEVMATDLRASISLVLAGCIATGETIVDRIYHIDRGYEHIEDKLRGLGAKIERFSGSDEA
;
A
#
# COMPACT_ATOMS: atom_id res chain seq x y z
N MET A 1 5.59 11.61 21.99
CA MET A 1 5.18 10.85 20.80
C MET A 1 3.73 11.18 20.50
N GLU A 2 3.39 11.41 19.25
CA GLU A 2 2.02 11.78 18.88
C GLU A 2 1.05 10.59 19.00
N LYS A 3 -0.17 10.90 19.40
CA LYS A 3 -1.30 9.98 19.59
C LYS A 3 -2.56 10.54 18.97
N PHE A 4 -3.55 9.69 18.70
CA PHE A 4 -4.91 10.11 18.45
C PHE A 4 -5.78 9.94 19.69
N ARG A 5 -6.60 10.94 19.96
CA ARG A 5 -7.73 10.86 20.88
C ARG A 5 -9.00 10.86 20.07
N VAL A 6 -9.82 9.82 20.24
CA VAL A 6 -11.05 9.62 19.48
C VAL A 6 -12.22 9.51 20.46
N TYR A 7 -13.22 10.38 20.30
CA TYR A 7 -14.47 10.27 21.02
C TYR A 7 -15.49 9.52 20.16
N GLY A 8 -16.17 8.55 20.75
CA GLY A 8 -16.97 7.60 20.03
C GLY A 8 -18.41 8.04 19.73
N GLN A 9 -19.21 7.05 19.35
CA GLN A 9 -20.65 7.20 19.02
C GLN A 9 -20.92 8.13 17.84
N SER A 10 -19.99 8.19 16.89
CA SER A 10 -20.15 8.97 15.65
C SER A 10 -20.81 8.13 14.57
N ARG A 11 -21.76 8.73 13.86
CA ARG A 11 -22.24 8.24 12.57
C ARG A 11 -21.47 8.96 11.49
N LEU A 12 -20.64 8.21 10.74
CA LEU A 12 -19.76 8.80 9.76
C LEU A 12 -20.48 8.97 8.43
N SER A 13 -20.63 10.22 8.00
CA SER A 13 -21.36 10.58 6.79
C SER A 13 -20.76 11.82 6.14
N GLY A 14 -20.77 11.86 4.83
CA GLY A 14 -20.27 12.98 4.05
C GLY A 14 -19.50 12.54 2.81
N THR A 15 -18.68 13.45 2.30
CA THR A 15 -17.87 13.25 1.10
C THR A 15 -16.40 13.34 1.45
N VAL A 16 -15.58 12.44 0.88
CA VAL A 16 -14.14 12.42 1.05
C VAL A 16 -13.46 12.30 -0.31
N ASN A 17 -12.40 13.08 -0.52
CA ASN A 17 -11.53 12.95 -1.67
C ASN A 17 -10.43 11.92 -1.41
N ILE A 18 -10.31 10.95 -2.28
CA ILE A 18 -9.31 9.90 -2.17
C ILE A 18 -7.97 10.39 -2.71
N SER A 19 -6.92 10.14 -1.95
CA SER A 19 -5.54 10.45 -2.32
C SER A 19 -4.96 9.44 -3.29
N GLY A 20 -3.83 9.77 -3.90
CA GLY A 20 -3.07 8.84 -4.73
C GLY A 20 -2.63 7.59 -3.95
N ALA A 21 -2.54 6.47 -4.66
CA ALA A 21 -2.18 5.19 -4.07
C ALA A 21 -0.71 5.15 -3.62
N LYS A 22 -0.49 4.94 -2.33
CA LYS A 22 0.84 4.69 -1.79
C LYS A 22 1.56 3.55 -2.53
N ASN A 23 0.86 2.44 -2.71
CA ASN A 23 1.43 1.21 -3.29
C ASN A 23 1.72 1.33 -4.80
N ALA A 24 1.23 2.38 -5.46
CA ALA A 24 1.60 2.74 -6.82
C ALA A 24 2.68 3.85 -6.84
N ALA A 25 2.56 4.85 -5.98
CA ALA A 25 3.51 5.97 -5.92
C ALA A 25 4.92 5.51 -5.58
N LEU A 26 5.09 4.58 -4.64
CA LEU A 26 6.42 4.09 -4.25
C LEU A 26 7.18 3.45 -5.41
N PRO A 27 6.65 2.43 -6.10
CA PRO A 27 7.38 1.85 -7.24
C PRO A 27 7.56 2.83 -8.39
N ILE A 28 6.61 3.72 -8.65
CA ILE A 28 6.72 4.75 -9.70
C ILE A 28 7.86 5.73 -9.39
N LEU A 29 8.00 6.16 -8.15
CA LEU A 29 9.11 7.02 -7.72
C LEU A 29 10.47 6.34 -7.95
N PHE A 30 10.61 5.07 -7.59
CA PHE A 30 11.84 4.33 -7.86
C PHE A 30 12.05 4.08 -9.36
N ALA A 31 10.99 3.84 -10.12
CA ALA A 31 11.07 3.67 -11.58
C ALA A 31 11.55 4.95 -12.29
N ALA A 32 11.34 6.13 -11.70
CA ALA A 32 11.84 7.39 -12.24
C ALA A 32 13.38 7.46 -12.32
N ILE A 33 14.10 6.60 -11.57
CA ILE A 33 15.56 6.44 -11.71
C ILE A 33 15.94 6.03 -13.15
N LEU A 34 15.05 5.34 -13.86
CA LEU A 34 15.30 4.91 -15.24
C LEU A 34 15.25 6.04 -16.26
N ALA A 35 14.68 7.18 -15.92
CA ALA A 35 14.46 8.30 -16.84
C ALA A 35 15.74 9.10 -17.10
N THR A 36 16.01 9.39 -18.37
CA THR A 36 17.12 10.27 -18.78
C THR A 36 16.73 11.76 -18.83
N GLU A 37 15.43 12.04 -18.71
CA GLU A 37 14.85 13.38 -18.75
C GLU A 37 13.91 13.59 -17.54
N PRO A 38 13.56 14.86 -17.20
CA PRO A 38 12.69 15.13 -16.07
C PRO A 38 11.31 14.44 -16.15
N VAL A 39 10.84 14.01 -14.99
CA VAL A 39 9.54 13.37 -14.78
C VAL A 39 8.69 14.24 -13.86
N LYS A 40 7.41 14.42 -14.21
CA LYS A 40 6.42 15.08 -13.35
C LYS A 40 5.36 14.09 -12.92
N LEU A 41 5.19 13.92 -11.61
CA LEU A 41 4.17 13.06 -11.02
C LEU A 41 3.14 13.90 -10.29
N THR A 42 1.86 13.68 -10.59
CA THR A 42 0.74 14.28 -9.89
C THR A 42 0.02 13.23 -9.05
N ASN A 43 -0.85 13.68 -8.16
CA ASN A 43 -1.60 12.81 -7.24
C ASN A 43 -0.69 11.90 -6.38
N VAL A 44 0.46 12.40 -5.99
CA VAL A 44 1.40 11.72 -5.07
C VAL A 44 0.99 12.06 -3.65
N PRO A 45 0.64 11.06 -2.80
CA PRO A 45 0.18 11.34 -1.45
C PRO A 45 1.29 11.88 -0.54
N ALA A 46 0.93 12.72 0.42
CA ALA A 46 1.85 13.24 1.43
C ALA A 46 1.94 12.24 2.60
N LEU A 47 2.83 11.27 2.48
CA LEU A 47 3.03 10.18 3.44
C LEU A 47 4.49 10.12 3.89
N LYS A 48 4.74 9.58 5.08
CA LYS A 48 6.12 9.36 5.58
C LYS A 48 6.94 8.46 4.65
N ASP A 49 6.35 7.41 4.10
CA ASP A 49 7.05 6.51 3.17
C ASP A 49 7.39 7.23 1.85
N ILE A 50 6.56 8.15 1.39
CA ILE A 50 6.88 9.00 0.22
C ILE A 50 8.06 9.91 0.53
N GLU A 51 8.07 10.59 1.68
CA GLU A 51 9.19 11.46 2.08
C GLU A 51 10.50 10.68 2.23
N THR A 52 10.45 9.47 2.79
CA THR A 52 11.62 8.58 2.88
C THR A 52 12.14 8.22 1.48
N THR A 53 11.24 7.88 0.56
CA THR A 53 11.60 7.58 -0.83
C THR A 53 12.27 8.77 -1.50
N LEU A 54 11.72 9.98 -1.35
CA LEU A 54 12.32 11.20 -1.91
C LEU A 54 13.71 11.47 -1.33
N LYS A 55 13.92 11.20 -0.03
CA LYS A 55 15.26 11.29 0.59
C LYS A 55 16.25 10.29 0.00
N ILE A 56 15.82 9.05 -0.25
CA ILE A 56 16.65 8.04 -0.92
C ILE A 56 17.04 8.52 -2.32
N LEU A 57 16.07 9.01 -3.10
CA LEU A 57 16.31 9.50 -4.45
C LEU A 57 17.30 10.66 -4.46
N ARG A 58 17.17 11.62 -3.54
CA ARG A 58 18.14 12.73 -3.38
C ARG A 58 19.53 12.22 -3.05
N LYS A 59 19.65 11.21 -2.20
CA LYS A 59 20.92 10.56 -1.86
C LYS A 59 21.62 9.94 -3.07
N LEU A 60 20.84 9.43 -4.03
CA LEU A 60 21.36 8.87 -5.28
C LEU A 60 21.77 9.94 -6.30
N GLY A 61 21.38 11.19 -6.09
CA GLY A 61 21.67 12.30 -7.00
C GLY A 61 20.48 12.76 -7.85
N VAL A 62 19.27 12.27 -7.57
CA VAL A 62 18.05 12.77 -8.22
C VAL A 62 17.73 14.15 -7.66
N VAL A 63 17.50 15.11 -8.55
CA VAL A 63 16.97 16.42 -8.16
C VAL A 63 15.47 16.27 -7.96
N VAL A 64 15.00 16.54 -6.75
CA VAL A 64 13.60 16.38 -6.35
C VAL A 64 13.03 17.70 -5.90
N ASP A 65 11.94 18.13 -6.52
CA ASP A 65 11.17 19.29 -6.12
C ASP A 65 9.69 18.92 -5.97
N ARG A 66 9.01 19.57 -5.05
CA ARG A 66 7.57 19.41 -4.86
C ARG A 66 6.93 20.79 -4.91
N ASP A 67 6.09 21.03 -5.91
CA ASP A 67 5.46 22.33 -6.11
C ASP A 67 4.26 22.56 -5.17
N GLU A 68 3.68 23.76 -5.23
CA GLU A 68 2.56 24.17 -4.39
C GLU A 68 1.29 23.34 -4.62
N THR A 69 1.16 22.67 -5.76
CA THR A 69 0.04 21.76 -6.07
C THR A 69 0.25 20.37 -5.51
N GLY A 70 1.44 20.07 -4.94
CA GLY A 70 1.86 18.77 -4.48
C GLY A 70 2.44 17.87 -5.57
N ALA A 71 2.56 18.35 -6.81
CA ALA A 71 3.22 17.61 -7.87
C ALA A 71 4.71 17.43 -7.57
N VAL A 72 5.24 16.26 -7.87
CA VAL A 72 6.65 15.91 -7.63
C VAL A 72 7.40 15.96 -8.97
N LEU A 73 8.42 16.77 -9.02
CA LEU A 73 9.34 16.92 -10.16
C LEU A 73 10.62 16.14 -9.85
N LEU A 74 11.00 15.23 -10.72
CA LEU A 74 12.17 14.36 -10.56
C LEU A 74 13.08 14.51 -11.77
N ASP A 75 14.36 14.83 -11.54
CA ASP A 75 15.38 14.81 -12.56
C ASP A 75 16.49 13.84 -12.18
N ALA A 76 16.48 12.66 -12.82
CA ALA A 76 17.44 11.59 -12.62
C ALA A 76 18.56 11.57 -13.65
N SER A 77 18.73 12.66 -14.44
CA SER A 77 19.74 12.72 -15.50
C SER A 77 21.19 12.62 -14.99
N ASN A 78 21.45 13.06 -13.76
CA ASN A 78 22.80 13.16 -13.18
C ASN A 78 22.95 12.32 -11.89
N ILE A 79 22.42 11.09 -11.87
CA ILE A 79 22.67 10.17 -10.75
C ILE A 79 24.17 9.82 -10.72
N ASP A 80 24.78 9.97 -9.55
CA ASP A 80 26.20 9.79 -9.30
C ASP A 80 26.50 8.85 -8.10
N HIS A 81 25.48 8.47 -7.36
CA HIS A 81 25.55 7.52 -6.25
C HIS A 81 24.63 6.33 -6.50
N PHE A 82 25.08 5.14 -6.13
CA PHE A 82 24.37 3.88 -6.45
C PHE A 82 24.04 3.05 -5.21
N THR A 83 24.09 3.68 -4.02
CA THR A 83 23.84 3.02 -2.74
C THR A 83 22.67 3.65 -2.00
N ALA A 84 21.64 2.85 -1.72
CA ALA A 84 20.58 3.22 -0.79
C ALA A 84 21.01 2.79 0.64
N PRO A 85 21.30 3.75 1.54
CA PRO A 85 21.98 3.47 2.81
C PRO A 85 21.03 2.91 3.87
N TYR A 86 21.59 2.10 4.79
CA TYR A 86 20.87 1.47 5.90
C TYR A 86 19.97 2.46 6.69
N GLU A 87 20.46 3.66 7.00
CA GLU A 87 19.72 4.64 7.81
C GLU A 87 18.36 5.04 7.20
N LEU A 88 18.24 5.03 5.89
CA LEU A 88 16.98 5.31 5.19
C LEU A 88 16.18 4.04 4.93
N VAL A 89 16.84 2.95 4.56
CA VAL A 89 16.20 1.68 4.20
C VAL A 89 15.57 0.98 5.41
N LYS A 90 16.19 1.06 6.58
CA LYS A 90 15.71 0.38 7.80
C LYS A 90 14.26 0.70 8.17
N THR A 91 13.76 1.84 7.74
CA THR A 91 12.39 2.31 8.04
C THR A 91 11.37 1.91 6.97
N MET A 92 11.82 1.45 5.80
CA MET A 92 10.92 1.18 4.68
C MET A 92 11.45 0.05 3.78
N ARG A 93 10.76 -1.10 3.81
CA ARG A 93 11.14 -2.28 3.01
C ARG A 93 11.07 -2.05 1.49
N ALA A 94 10.16 -1.19 1.04
CA ALA A 94 10.01 -0.85 -0.38
C ALA A 94 11.30 -0.28 -1.01
N SER A 95 12.26 0.13 -0.21
CA SER A 95 13.57 0.64 -0.67
C SER A 95 14.34 -0.37 -1.54
N ILE A 96 14.02 -1.67 -1.45
CA ILE A 96 14.59 -2.69 -2.34
C ILE A 96 14.31 -2.41 -3.83
N TRP A 97 13.23 -1.69 -4.14
CA TRP A 97 12.92 -1.31 -5.52
C TRP A 97 13.94 -0.36 -6.16
N ALA A 98 14.83 0.25 -5.38
CA ALA A 98 15.93 1.04 -5.94
C ALA A 98 16.94 0.17 -6.73
N LEU A 99 17.09 -1.09 -6.35
CA LEU A 99 18.11 -1.97 -6.93
C LEU A 99 17.91 -2.23 -8.42
N ALA A 100 16.70 -2.59 -8.83
CA ALA A 100 16.40 -2.93 -10.22
C ALA A 100 16.69 -1.78 -11.20
N PRO A 101 16.17 -0.54 -11.01
CA PRO A 101 16.47 0.55 -11.92
C PRO A 101 17.96 0.98 -11.90
N LEU A 102 18.64 0.89 -10.76
CA LEU A 102 20.07 1.19 -10.69
C LEU A 102 20.89 0.22 -11.53
N VAL A 103 20.65 -1.08 -11.38
CA VAL A 103 21.36 -2.10 -12.17
C VAL A 103 21.01 -2.01 -13.65
N ALA A 104 19.75 -1.80 -13.99
CA ALA A 104 19.31 -1.72 -15.37
C ALA A 104 19.94 -0.54 -16.13
N ARG A 105 20.02 0.63 -15.49
CA ARG A 105 20.50 1.86 -16.13
C ARG A 105 22.00 2.10 -15.93
N PHE A 106 22.52 1.83 -14.74
CA PHE A 106 23.91 2.17 -14.36
C PHE A 106 24.82 0.93 -14.21
N HIS A 107 24.28 -0.25 -14.43
CA HIS A 107 24.99 -1.53 -14.37
C HIS A 107 25.50 -1.91 -12.97
N GLN A 108 25.14 -1.14 -11.95
CA GLN A 108 25.48 -1.40 -10.56
C GLN A 108 24.45 -0.78 -9.61
N GLY A 109 24.30 -1.37 -8.45
CA GLY A 109 23.47 -0.81 -7.40
C GLY A 109 23.68 -1.58 -6.10
N GLN A 110 23.51 -0.87 -4.98
CA GLN A 110 23.57 -1.43 -3.65
C GLN A 110 22.40 -0.93 -2.82
N VAL A 111 21.69 -1.85 -2.19
CA VAL A 111 20.60 -1.49 -1.28
C VAL A 111 20.79 -2.25 0.02
N SER A 112 20.72 -1.57 1.15
CA SER A 112 20.75 -2.23 2.45
C SER A 112 19.60 -3.23 2.56
N LEU A 113 19.85 -4.38 3.19
CA LEU A 113 18.78 -5.31 3.50
C LEU A 113 17.77 -4.64 4.42
N PRO A 114 16.49 -4.71 4.11
CA PRO A 114 15.46 -4.17 4.98
C PRO A 114 15.36 -4.97 6.27
N GLY A 115 15.04 -4.30 7.38
CA GLY A 115 14.77 -4.94 8.67
C GLY A 115 13.55 -5.86 8.65
N GLY A 116 13.29 -6.55 9.74
CA GLY A 116 12.12 -7.41 9.90
C GLY A 116 10.80 -6.65 9.77
N CYS A 117 9.73 -7.39 9.50
CA CYS A 117 8.37 -6.85 9.42
C CYS A 117 7.47 -7.55 10.45
N SER A 118 6.64 -6.79 11.14
CA SER A 118 5.74 -7.31 12.17
C SER A 118 4.62 -8.21 11.64
N ILE A 119 4.29 -8.10 10.34
CA ILE A 119 3.17 -8.83 9.72
C ILE A 119 3.59 -10.14 9.04
N GLY A 120 4.87 -10.51 9.07
CA GLY A 120 5.37 -11.75 8.53
C GLY A 120 6.69 -11.63 7.77
N ALA A 121 7.24 -12.76 7.37
CA ALA A 121 8.45 -12.82 6.58
C ALA A 121 8.21 -12.26 5.17
N ARG A 122 9.08 -11.35 4.75
CA ARG A 122 9.06 -10.77 3.40
C ARG A 122 10.45 -10.82 2.82
N PRO A 123 10.94 -12.00 2.42
CA PRO A 123 12.27 -12.14 1.87
C PRO A 123 12.38 -11.37 0.56
N VAL A 124 13.58 -10.85 0.28
CA VAL A 124 13.89 -10.19 -1.00
C VAL A 124 14.34 -11.18 -2.07
N ASP A 125 14.29 -12.47 -1.77
CA ASP A 125 14.84 -13.55 -2.60
C ASP A 125 14.24 -13.57 -4.01
N LEU A 126 12.95 -13.31 -4.15
CA LEU A 126 12.30 -13.28 -5.47
C LEU A 126 12.74 -12.09 -6.31
N HIS A 127 13.03 -10.93 -5.69
CA HIS A 127 13.65 -9.78 -6.38
C HIS A 127 15.04 -10.15 -6.88
N ILE A 128 15.86 -10.73 -6.02
CA ILE A 128 17.24 -11.14 -6.32
C ILE A 128 17.23 -12.19 -7.43
N SER A 129 16.45 -13.27 -7.27
CA SER A 129 16.33 -14.34 -8.25
C SER A 129 15.91 -13.83 -9.63
N GLY A 130 14.95 -12.89 -9.68
CA GLY A 130 14.52 -12.29 -10.93
C GLY A 130 15.62 -11.49 -11.63
N LEU A 131 16.38 -10.69 -10.88
CA LEU A 131 17.51 -9.91 -11.42
C LEU A 131 18.66 -10.82 -11.86
N GLU A 132 18.94 -11.89 -11.12
CA GLU A 132 19.96 -12.89 -11.52
C GLU A 132 19.58 -13.60 -12.84
N LYS A 133 18.31 -13.94 -13.02
CA LYS A 133 17.81 -14.52 -14.28
C LYS A 133 17.97 -13.57 -15.47
N LEU A 134 17.94 -12.27 -15.25
CA LEU A 134 18.24 -11.24 -16.25
C LEU A 134 19.75 -11.02 -16.47
N GLY A 135 20.59 -11.69 -15.71
CA GLY A 135 22.05 -11.66 -15.87
C GLY A 135 22.82 -10.81 -14.87
N ALA A 136 22.19 -10.33 -13.81
CA ALA A 136 22.89 -9.62 -12.76
C ALA A 136 23.69 -10.56 -11.86
N ASP A 137 24.91 -10.16 -11.51
CA ASP A 137 25.69 -10.79 -10.43
C ASP A 137 25.30 -10.13 -9.12
N ILE A 138 24.79 -10.91 -8.17
CA ILE A 138 24.31 -10.40 -6.89
C ILE A 138 25.01 -11.11 -5.74
N VAL A 139 25.54 -10.33 -4.80
CA VAL A 139 26.12 -10.80 -3.54
C VAL A 139 25.48 -10.12 -2.35
N LEU A 140 25.37 -10.85 -1.24
CA LEU A 140 24.95 -10.32 0.04
C LEU A 140 26.19 -10.13 0.90
N GLU A 141 26.55 -8.89 1.17
CA GLU A 141 27.79 -8.56 1.88
C GLU A 141 27.57 -7.33 2.77
N GLU A 142 28.04 -7.43 4.00
CA GLU A 142 27.96 -6.34 5.00
C GLU A 142 26.53 -5.78 5.24
N GLY A 143 25.51 -6.63 5.07
CA GLY A 143 24.11 -6.24 5.22
C GLY A 143 23.52 -5.55 3.98
N TYR A 144 24.23 -5.56 2.85
CA TYR A 144 23.79 -4.99 1.57
C TYR A 144 23.57 -6.05 0.53
N VAL A 145 22.56 -5.83 -0.31
CA VAL A 145 22.39 -6.51 -1.59
C VAL A 145 23.19 -5.69 -2.61
N LYS A 146 24.28 -6.27 -3.12
CA LYS A 146 25.14 -5.62 -4.11
C LYS A 146 24.93 -6.32 -5.45
N ALA A 147 24.49 -5.58 -6.46
CA ALA A 147 24.20 -6.09 -7.79
C ALA A 147 25.01 -5.36 -8.84
N GLN A 148 25.49 -6.10 -9.84
CA GLN A 148 26.20 -5.56 -11.00
C GLN A 148 25.96 -6.38 -12.24
N VAL A 149 26.19 -5.79 -13.40
CA VAL A 149 26.20 -6.46 -14.70
C VAL A 149 27.29 -5.84 -15.56
N LEU A 150 28.01 -6.65 -16.33
CA LEU A 150 29.15 -6.16 -17.12
C LEU A 150 28.75 -5.28 -18.29
N ASP A 151 27.67 -5.63 -18.99
CA ASP A 151 27.14 -4.88 -20.11
C ASP A 151 25.69 -4.52 -19.85
N ARG A 152 24.76 -5.23 -20.39
CA ARG A 152 23.31 -5.02 -20.23
C ARG A 152 22.65 -6.27 -19.67
N LEU A 153 21.59 -6.09 -18.91
CA LEU A 153 20.69 -7.18 -18.60
C LEU A 153 20.14 -7.80 -19.89
N VAL A 154 19.83 -9.08 -19.87
CA VAL A 154 19.33 -9.82 -21.03
C VAL A 154 17.97 -10.39 -20.72
N GLY A 155 16.99 -10.08 -21.57
CA GLY A 155 15.63 -10.59 -21.45
C GLY A 155 15.57 -12.10 -21.50
N THR A 156 14.67 -12.67 -20.71
CA THR A 156 14.45 -14.11 -20.62
C THR A 156 13.02 -14.39 -20.14
N ARG A 157 12.65 -15.66 -20.17
CA ARG A 157 11.41 -16.13 -19.57
C ARG A 157 11.63 -16.37 -18.07
N ILE A 158 10.80 -15.72 -17.24
CA ILE A 158 10.85 -15.83 -15.79
C ILE A 158 9.50 -16.33 -15.29
N VAL A 159 9.50 -17.53 -14.71
CA VAL A 159 8.33 -18.10 -14.05
C VAL A 159 8.45 -17.81 -12.56
N MET A 160 7.50 -17.06 -12.01
CA MET A 160 7.45 -16.75 -10.59
C MET A 160 6.99 -17.99 -9.82
N GLU A 161 7.79 -18.48 -8.89
CA GLU A 161 7.43 -19.61 -8.03
C GLU A 161 6.25 -19.27 -7.12
N LYS A 162 6.16 -18.00 -6.72
CA LYS A 162 5.10 -17.44 -5.91
C LYS A 162 4.72 -16.08 -6.47
N VAL A 163 3.44 -15.77 -6.48
CA VAL A 163 2.96 -14.43 -6.84
C VAL A 163 3.52 -13.41 -5.86
N SER A 164 4.22 -12.42 -6.37
CA SER A 164 4.83 -11.35 -5.59
C SER A 164 4.71 -10.02 -6.32
N VAL A 165 4.03 -9.07 -5.71
CA VAL A 165 3.90 -7.70 -6.23
C VAL A 165 5.29 -7.05 -6.33
N GLY A 166 6.06 -7.12 -5.25
CA GLY A 166 7.37 -6.49 -5.19
C GLY A 166 8.32 -7.01 -6.25
N ALA A 167 8.45 -8.34 -6.38
CA ALA A 167 9.33 -8.94 -7.36
C ALA A 167 8.87 -8.72 -8.81
N THR A 168 7.55 -8.76 -9.06
CA THR A 168 7.00 -8.44 -10.38
C THR A 168 7.41 -7.03 -10.81
N LEU A 169 7.29 -6.05 -9.92
CA LEU A 169 7.69 -4.66 -10.18
C LEU A 169 9.20 -4.54 -10.42
N SER A 170 10.03 -5.16 -9.60
CA SER A 170 11.49 -5.14 -9.80
C SER A 170 11.91 -5.72 -11.15
N ILE A 171 11.38 -6.88 -11.51
CA ILE A 171 11.70 -7.54 -12.79
C ILE A 171 11.19 -6.68 -13.96
N MET A 172 9.98 -6.15 -13.86
CA MET A 172 9.39 -5.29 -14.90
C MET A 172 10.24 -4.03 -15.14
N MET A 173 10.66 -3.34 -14.08
CA MET A 173 11.53 -2.18 -14.18
C MET A 173 12.87 -2.53 -14.85
N ALA A 174 13.53 -3.58 -14.38
CA ALA A 174 14.82 -4.00 -14.90
C ALA A 174 14.75 -4.43 -16.37
N ALA A 175 13.68 -5.12 -16.74
CA ALA A 175 13.48 -5.63 -18.10
C ALA A 175 13.28 -4.53 -19.15
N THR A 176 12.84 -3.33 -18.76
CA THR A 176 12.63 -2.20 -19.69
C THR A 176 13.91 -1.84 -20.46
N LEU A 177 15.08 -1.98 -19.86
CA LEU A 177 16.38 -1.66 -20.46
C LEU A 177 17.21 -2.92 -20.80
N ALA A 178 16.67 -4.13 -20.64
CA ALA A 178 17.35 -5.36 -21.01
C ALA A 178 17.42 -5.52 -22.52
N LYS A 179 18.39 -6.31 -23.00
CA LYS A 179 18.43 -6.72 -24.41
C LYS A 179 17.38 -7.80 -24.67
N GLY A 180 16.60 -7.64 -25.72
CA GLY A 180 15.60 -8.64 -26.11
C GLY A 180 14.31 -8.54 -25.31
N THR A 181 13.59 -9.66 -25.24
CA THR A 181 12.26 -9.72 -24.64
C THR A 181 12.29 -10.50 -23.33
N THR A 182 11.63 -9.96 -22.31
CA THR A 182 11.38 -10.65 -21.05
C THR A 182 9.92 -11.02 -20.96
N VAL A 183 9.63 -12.24 -20.51
CA VAL A 183 8.27 -12.72 -20.23
C VAL A 183 8.21 -13.11 -18.77
N ILE A 184 7.30 -12.48 -18.03
CA ILE A 184 7.03 -12.83 -16.63
C ILE A 184 5.76 -13.67 -16.59
N GLU A 185 5.85 -14.91 -16.13
CA GLU A 185 4.71 -15.80 -15.92
C GLU A 185 4.41 -15.93 -14.43
N ASN A 186 3.15 -16.12 -14.09
CA ASN A 186 2.65 -16.08 -12.73
C ASN A 186 2.94 -14.73 -12.04
N ALA A 187 2.86 -13.67 -12.82
CA ALA A 187 3.03 -12.29 -12.35
C ALA A 187 1.89 -11.87 -11.41
N ALA A 188 2.19 -10.93 -10.51
CA ALA A 188 1.15 -10.25 -9.75
C ALA A 188 0.31 -9.35 -10.68
N ARG A 189 -0.97 -9.18 -10.33
CA ARG A 189 -2.00 -8.58 -11.21
C ARG A 189 -2.59 -7.28 -10.65
N GLU A 190 -2.07 -6.78 -9.54
CA GLU A 190 -2.59 -5.64 -8.81
C GLU A 190 -2.67 -4.39 -9.69
N PRO A 191 -3.68 -3.53 -9.47
CA PRO A 191 -3.83 -2.27 -10.21
C PRO A 191 -2.60 -1.37 -10.16
N GLU A 192 -1.84 -1.43 -9.10
CA GLU A 192 -0.59 -0.66 -8.93
C GLU A 192 0.52 -1.10 -9.89
N ILE A 193 0.50 -2.36 -10.30
CA ILE A 193 1.41 -2.88 -11.34
C ILE A 193 1.00 -2.32 -12.70
N VAL A 194 -0.29 -2.28 -13.00
CA VAL A 194 -0.81 -1.68 -14.22
C VAL A 194 -0.42 -0.20 -14.31
N ASP A 195 -0.58 0.54 -13.21
CA ASP A 195 -0.23 1.96 -13.14
C ASP A 195 1.27 2.20 -13.35
N THR A 196 2.12 1.38 -12.75
CA THR A 196 3.57 1.44 -12.96
C THR A 196 3.95 1.11 -14.41
N ALA A 197 3.31 0.11 -15.02
CA ALA A 197 3.53 -0.24 -16.43
C ALA A 197 3.11 0.91 -17.36
N GLU A 198 1.99 1.56 -17.11
CA GLU A 198 1.54 2.74 -17.86
C GLU A 198 2.55 3.89 -17.75
N PHE A 199 3.06 4.14 -16.54
CA PHE A 199 4.12 5.13 -16.31
C PHE A 199 5.38 4.81 -17.12
N LEU A 200 5.87 3.57 -17.06
CA LEU A 200 7.03 3.14 -17.82
C LEU A 200 6.81 3.25 -19.34
N ASN A 201 5.63 2.88 -19.82
CA ASN A 201 5.28 3.00 -21.24
C ASN A 201 5.24 4.46 -21.70
N LYS A 202 4.79 5.40 -20.87
CA LYS A 202 4.84 6.83 -21.17
C LYS A 202 6.28 7.34 -21.32
N MET A 203 7.24 6.71 -20.64
CA MET A 203 8.67 7.02 -20.80
C MET A 203 9.32 6.34 -22.01
N GLY A 204 8.58 5.52 -22.75
CA GLY A 204 9.07 4.83 -23.93
C GLY A 204 9.32 3.33 -23.77
N ALA A 205 8.96 2.74 -22.63
CA ALA A 205 9.01 1.29 -22.45
C ALA A 205 7.96 0.59 -23.33
N LYS A 206 8.14 -0.70 -23.56
CA LYS A 206 7.24 -1.55 -24.36
C LYS A 206 6.78 -2.73 -23.50
N ILE A 207 5.77 -2.46 -22.66
CA ILE A 207 5.19 -3.43 -21.72
C ILE A 207 3.77 -3.75 -22.15
N SER A 208 3.44 -5.02 -22.24
CA SER A 208 2.08 -5.52 -22.49
C SER A 208 1.71 -6.61 -21.49
N GLY A 209 0.41 -6.78 -21.25
CA GLY A 209 -0.11 -7.82 -20.37
C GLY A 209 -0.11 -7.47 -18.87
N ALA A 210 0.27 -6.25 -18.47
CA ALA A 210 0.17 -5.82 -17.08
C ALA A 210 -1.31 -5.88 -16.61
N GLY A 211 -1.54 -6.44 -15.43
CA GLY A 211 -2.88 -6.74 -14.92
C GLY A 211 -3.32 -8.18 -15.20
N SER A 212 -2.55 -8.93 -15.97
CA SER A 212 -2.67 -10.38 -16.14
C SER A 212 -1.50 -11.09 -15.47
N ASP A 213 -1.55 -12.41 -15.41
CA ASP A 213 -0.46 -13.25 -14.89
C ASP A 213 0.71 -13.43 -15.87
N HIS A 214 0.61 -12.83 -17.05
CA HIS A 214 1.58 -12.95 -18.14
C HIS A 214 1.95 -11.56 -18.66
N ILE A 215 3.14 -11.07 -18.30
CA ILE A 215 3.64 -9.74 -18.69
C ILE A 215 4.80 -9.91 -19.65
N MET A 216 4.74 -9.21 -20.78
CA MET A 216 5.80 -9.18 -21.79
C MET A 216 6.45 -7.78 -21.82
N ILE A 217 7.77 -7.75 -21.77
CA ILE A 217 8.55 -6.51 -21.82
C ILE A 217 9.60 -6.64 -22.95
N GLU A 218 9.48 -5.80 -23.95
CA GLU A 218 10.50 -5.67 -24.99
C GLU A 218 11.47 -4.56 -24.56
N GLY A 219 12.75 -4.92 -24.38
CA GLY A 219 13.77 -3.96 -23.94
C GLY A 219 14.04 -2.84 -24.93
N VAL A 220 14.33 -1.65 -24.40
CA VAL A 220 14.70 -0.45 -25.17
C VAL A 220 16.06 0.07 -24.72
N GLU A 221 16.67 0.97 -25.54
CA GLU A 221 18.00 1.52 -25.25
C GLU A 221 17.97 2.56 -24.12
N ARG A 222 16.89 3.35 -24.03
CA ARG A 222 16.72 4.39 -23.01
C ARG A 222 15.26 4.71 -22.77
N LEU A 223 14.97 5.27 -21.61
CA LEU A 223 13.67 5.84 -21.27
C LEU A 223 13.80 7.36 -21.12
N THR A 224 12.80 8.07 -21.62
CA THR A 224 12.71 9.53 -21.56
C THR A 224 11.96 10.00 -20.33
N GLY A 225 11.63 11.30 -20.25
CA GLY A 225 10.73 11.83 -19.24
C GLY A 225 9.26 11.68 -19.62
N CYS A 226 8.38 11.92 -18.66
CA CYS A 226 6.94 12.00 -18.89
C CYS A 226 6.23 12.75 -17.77
N GLU A 227 4.94 12.98 -17.96
CA GLU A 227 4.01 13.37 -16.92
C GLU A 227 3.03 12.22 -16.65
N HIS A 228 2.82 11.90 -15.37
CA HIS A 228 1.93 10.80 -14.98
C HIS A 228 1.19 11.15 -13.69
N SER A 229 -0.08 10.80 -13.64
CA SER A 229 -0.92 10.91 -12.44
C SER A 229 -1.05 9.55 -11.78
N VAL A 230 -0.66 9.46 -10.51
CA VAL A 230 -0.76 8.21 -9.73
C VAL A 230 -2.22 7.82 -9.55
N VAL A 231 -2.54 6.54 -9.71
CA VAL A 231 -3.88 6.00 -9.53
C VAL A 231 -4.40 6.26 -8.10
N PRO A 232 -5.72 6.47 -7.90
CA PRO A 232 -6.29 6.63 -6.57
C PRO A 232 -6.04 5.42 -5.66
N ASP A 233 -5.90 5.67 -4.35
CA ASP A 233 -5.68 4.61 -3.36
C ASP A 233 -6.97 3.83 -3.09
N ARG A 234 -7.06 2.62 -3.63
CA ARG A 234 -8.18 1.71 -3.42
C ARG A 234 -8.34 1.26 -1.96
N ILE A 235 -7.24 1.19 -1.21
CA ILE A 235 -7.28 0.78 0.20
C ILE A 235 -7.81 1.92 1.07
N GLU A 236 -7.42 3.16 0.82
CA GLU A 236 -8.03 4.33 1.46
C GLU A 236 -9.53 4.39 1.15
N THR A 237 -9.92 4.20 -0.11
CA THR A 237 -11.33 4.12 -0.51
C THR A 237 -12.08 3.07 0.30
N GLY A 238 -11.59 1.85 0.32
CA GLY A 238 -12.20 0.74 1.09
C GLY A 238 -12.30 1.06 2.58
N THR A 239 -11.30 1.72 3.14
CA THR A 239 -11.28 2.13 4.55
C THR A 239 -12.41 3.12 4.86
N PHE A 240 -12.65 4.12 4.02
CA PHE A 240 -13.77 5.06 4.23
C PHE A 240 -15.14 4.42 3.98
N LEU A 241 -15.23 3.46 3.06
CA LEU A 241 -16.46 2.66 2.91
C LEU A 241 -16.76 1.84 4.18
N ILE A 242 -15.75 1.25 4.79
CA ILE A 242 -15.89 0.57 6.09
C ILE A 242 -16.32 1.54 7.18
N ALA A 243 -15.78 2.76 7.21
CA ALA A 243 -16.20 3.79 8.19
C ALA A 243 -17.71 4.05 8.14
N ALA A 244 -18.28 4.16 6.95
CA ALA A 244 -19.73 4.27 6.78
C ALA A 244 -20.46 2.99 7.21
N ALA A 245 -19.95 1.81 6.80
CA ALA A 245 -20.58 0.53 7.07
C ALA A 245 -20.73 0.22 8.56
N ILE A 246 -19.68 0.46 9.36
CA ILE A 246 -19.69 0.16 10.80
C ILE A 246 -20.47 1.17 11.63
N SER A 247 -20.67 2.39 11.11
CA SER A 247 -21.36 3.48 11.82
C SER A 247 -22.82 3.67 11.40
N GLY A 248 -23.31 2.87 10.45
CA GLY A 248 -24.65 3.03 9.88
C GLY A 248 -24.79 4.28 9.01
N GLY A 249 -23.68 4.85 8.55
CA GLY A 249 -23.60 6.12 7.84
C GLY A 249 -23.70 6.01 6.32
N ARG A 250 -23.46 7.13 5.66
CA ARG A 250 -23.41 7.27 4.20
C ARG A 250 -22.19 8.09 3.80
N VAL A 251 -21.26 7.48 3.05
CA VAL A 251 -20.03 8.14 2.61
C VAL A 251 -19.92 8.08 1.08
N VAL A 252 -19.56 9.23 0.50
CA VAL A 252 -19.20 9.36 -0.92
C VAL A 252 -17.70 9.50 -1.03
N CYS A 253 -17.04 8.52 -1.63
CA CYS A 253 -15.63 8.59 -1.98
C CYS A 253 -15.51 9.15 -3.40
N GLN A 254 -14.86 10.31 -3.54
CA GLN A 254 -14.61 10.97 -4.82
C GLN A 254 -13.18 10.73 -5.29
N ASN A 255 -12.94 10.85 -6.59
CA ASN A 255 -11.64 10.63 -7.23
C ASN A 255 -11.10 9.22 -6.97
N THR A 256 -11.96 8.23 -7.17
CA THR A 256 -11.65 6.81 -7.00
C THR A 256 -12.27 5.98 -8.13
N LYS A 257 -11.83 4.73 -8.25
CA LYS A 257 -12.28 3.80 -9.30
C LYS A 257 -12.74 2.48 -8.67
N ALA A 258 -13.96 2.08 -8.97
CA ALA A 258 -14.57 0.88 -8.41
C ALA A 258 -13.99 -0.41 -8.96
N ASP A 259 -13.56 -0.44 -10.22
CA ASP A 259 -12.99 -1.61 -10.89
C ASP A 259 -11.71 -2.15 -10.23
N THR A 260 -11.09 -1.36 -9.37
CA THR A 260 -9.94 -1.78 -8.56
C THR A 260 -10.31 -2.42 -7.23
N LEU A 261 -11.61 -2.46 -6.87
CA LEU A 261 -12.14 -2.84 -5.56
C LEU A 261 -13.29 -3.86 -5.61
N ASP A 262 -13.48 -4.56 -6.69
CA ASP A 262 -14.65 -5.44 -6.87
C ASP A 262 -14.86 -6.41 -5.71
N ALA A 263 -13.81 -7.10 -5.27
CA ALA A 263 -13.92 -8.05 -4.15
C ALA A 263 -14.35 -7.38 -2.83
N VAL A 264 -13.90 -6.16 -2.57
CA VAL A 264 -14.27 -5.38 -1.37
C VAL A 264 -15.73 -4.91 -1.48
N ILE A 265 -16.13 -4.39 -2.63
CA ILE A 265 -17.50 -3.93 -2.87
C ILE A 265 -18.49 -5.08 -2.75
N ASP A 266 -18.18 -6.24 -3.30
CA ASP A 266 -19.03 -7.43 -3.18
C ASP A 266 -19.24 -7.85 -1.72
N LYS A 267 -18.19 -7.83 -0.91
CA LYS A 267 -18.28 -8.13 0.53
C LYS A 267 -19.07 -7.07 1.30
N LEU A 268 -18.96 -5.81 0.95
CA LEU A 268 -19.76 -4.73 1.56
C LEU A 268 -21.26 -4.90 1.23
N ARG A 269 -21.59 -5.26 -0.01
CA ARG A 269 -22.97 -5.58 -0.40
C ARG A 269 -23.51 -6.80 0.33
N GLU A 270 -22.69 -7.84 0.47
CA GLU A 270 -23.02 -9.04 1.26
C GLU A 270 -23.29 -8.68 2.73
N ALA A 271 -22.55 -7.71 3.29
CA ALA A 271 -22.75 -7.17 4.64
C ALA A 271 -24.02 -6.30 4.78
N GLY A 272 -24.75 -6.05 3.70
CA GLY A 272 -26.01 -5.31 3.71
C GLY A 272 -25.91 -3.87 3.27
N ALA A 273 -24.76 -3.41 2.80
CA ALA A 273 -24.58 -2.05 2.31
C ALA A 273 -25.20 -1.85 0.92
N GLN A 274 -25.78 -0.67 0.69
CA GLN A 274 -26.03 -0.18 -0.66
C GLN A 274 -24.78 0.49 -1.19
N VAL A 275 -24.27 0.03 -2.33
CA VAL A 275 -23.08 0.59 -2.95
C VAL A 275 -23.40 0.99 -4.37
N ASP A 276 -23.33 2.30 -4.64
CA ASP A 276 -23.52 2.91 -5.94
C ASP A 276 -22.18 3.37 -6.51
N VAL A 277 -21.94 3.07 -7.76
CA VAL A 277 -20.68 3.29 -8.46
C VAL A 277 -20.91 4.21 -9.64
N THR A 278 -20.07 5.24 -9.79
CA THR A 278 -19.94 6.05 -10.99
C THR A 278 -18.52 5.88 -11.55
N GLU A 279 -18.21 6.56 -12.64
CA GLU A 279 -16.87 6.54 -13.23
C GLU A 279 -15.76 6.95 -12.24
N ASN A 280 -16.04 7.95 -11.38
CA ASN A 280 -15.05 8.59 -10.50
C ASN A 280 -15.44 8.59 -9.02
N SER A 281 -16.51 7.91 -8.64
CA SER A 281 -16.97 7.90 -7.24
C SER A 281 -17.59 6.57 -6.84
N ILE A 282 -17.54 6.30 -5.55
CA ILE A 282 -18.21 5.19 -4.90
C ILE A 282 -18.97 5.72 -3.70
N THR A 283 -20.26 5.42 -3.61
CA THR A 283 -21.10 5.80 -2.47
C THR A 283 -21.53 4.53 -1.74
N LEU A 284 -21.33 4.49 -0.44
CA LEU A 284 -21.87 3.45 0.43
C LEU A 284 -22.88 4.06 1.38
N ASP A 285 -24.05 3.44 1.49
CA ASP A 285 -25.11 3.81 2.42
C ASP A 285 -25.60 2.59 3.19
N MET A 286 -25.51 2.65 4.51
CA MET A 286 -26.03 1.61 5.40
C MET A 286 -27.48 1.85 5.81
N LEU A 287 -28.07 3.00 5.48
CA LEU A 287 -29.43 3.37 5.86
C LEU A 287 -29.70 3.26 7.38
N GLY A 288 -28.68 3.47 8.18
CA GLY A 288 -28.74 3.35 9.64
C GLY A 288 -28.70 1.91 10.17
N ASN A 289 -28.54 0.92 9.30
CA ASN A 289 -28.53 -0.48 9.70
C ASN A 289 -27.16 -0.94 10.20
N ARG A 290 -27.17 -1.95 11.07
CA ARG A 290 -25.98 -2.69 11.47
C ARG A 290 -25.55 -3.63 10.36
N PRO A 291 -24.23 -3.79 10.10
CA PRO A 291 -23.77 -4.73 9.08
C PRO A 291 -24.01 -6.19 9.50
N LYS A 292 -24.10 -7.07 8.51
CA LYS A 292 -24.10 -8.53 8.69
C LYS A 292 -22.68 -9.07 8.59
N ALA A 293 -22.38 -10.13 9.36
CA ALA A 293 -21.09 -10.79 9.32
C ALA A 293 -20.81 -11.40 7.93
N VAL A 294 -19.58 -11.26 7.46
CA VAL A 294 -19.14 -11.78 6.17
C VAL A 294 -17.82 -12.54 6.31
N ASN A 295 -17.71 -13.68 5.67
CA ASN A 295 -16.45 -14.44 5.63
C ASN A 295 -15.46 -13.80 4.66
N ILE A 296 -14.21 -13.69 5.08
CA ILE A 296 -13.12 -13.10 4.31
C ILE A 296 -11.99 -14.11 4.16
N ARG A 297 -11.47 -14.23 2.95
CA ARG A 297 -10.24 -14.93 2.66
C ARG A 297 -9.36 -14.04 1.78
N THR A 298 -8.20 -13.64 2.29
CA THR A 298 -7.27 -12.84 1.50
C THR A 298 -6.65 -13.68 0.39
N ALA A 299 -6.42 -13.04 -0.74
CA ALA A 299 -5.80 -13.67 -1.91
C ALA A 299 -5.14 -12.60 -2.79
N PRO A 300 -4.19 -12.96 -3.66
CA PRO A 300 -3.67 -12.05 -4.67
C PRO A 300 -4.80 -11.47 -5.52
N HIS A 301 -4.60 -10.23 -6.01
CA HIS A 301 -5.59 -9.59 -6.88
C HIS A 301 -5.93 -10.48 -8.11
N PRO A 302 -7.19 -10.63 -8.51
CA PRO A 302 -8.38 -9.87 -8.10
C PRO A 302 -9.12 -10.41 -6.87
N GLY A 303 -8.49 -11.27 -6.08
CA GLY A 303 -9.03 -11.72 -4.81
C GLY A 303 -9.08 -10.60 -3.76
N PHE A 304 -9.56 -10.96 -2.56
CA PHE A 304 -9.72 -9.98 -1.48
C PHE A 304 -8.35 -9.49 -0.97
N PRO A 305 -8.08 -8.17 -0.96
CA PRO A 305 -6.77 -7.64 -0.61
C PRO A 305 -6.46 -7.77 0.89
N THR A 306 -5.25 -8.24 1.21
CA THR A 306 -4.77 -8.34 2.60
C THR A 306 -4.75 -6.98 3.31
N ASP A 307 -4.56 -5.88 2.58
CA ASP A 307 -4.58 -4.51 3.12
C ASP A 307 -5.97 -4.05 3.60
N MET A 308 -7.02 -4.80 3.30
CA MET A 308 -8.39 -4.57 3.79
C MET A 308 -8.83 -5.57 4.87
N GLN A 309 -7.99 -6.53 5.22
CA GLN A 309 -8.36 -7.56 6.19
C GLN A 309 -8.72 -6.97 7.56
N ALA A 310 -7.90 -6.06 8.09
CA ALA A 310 -8.14 -5.50 9.42
C ALA A 310 -9.42 -4.65 9.51
N GLN A 311 -9.75 -3.91 8.47
CA GLN A 311 -10.98 -3.11 8.40
C GLN A 311 -12.22 -4.02 8.39
N PHE A 312 -12.17 -5.13 7.65
CA PHE A 312 -13.26 -6.12 7.67
C PHE A 312 -13.29 -6.96 8.97
N THR A 313 -12.16 -7.15 9.63
CA THR A 313 -12.13 -7.73 10.98
C THR A 313 -12.91 -6.84 11.94
N LEU A 314 -12.70 -5.54 11.91
CA LEU A 314 -13.50 -4.60 12.71
C LEU A 314 -14.99 -4.65 12.35
N LEU A 315 -15.34 -4.63 11.06
CA LEU A 315 -16.72 -4.74 10.62
C LEU A 315 -17.36 -6.00 11.21
N ASN A 316 -16.69 -7.14 11.12
CA ASN A 316 -17.17 -8.40 11.64
C ASN A 316 -17.30 -8.44 13.17
N MET A 317 -16.47 -7.68 13.89
CA MET A 317 -16.58 -7.57 15.35
C MET A 317 -17.81 -6.78 15.83
N VAL A 318 -18.38 -5.93 14.98
CA VAL A 318 -19.60 -5.17 15.29
C VAL A 318 -20.80 -5.59 14.46
N ALA A 319 -20.64 -6.56 13.56
CA ALA A 319 -21.70 -7.09 12.72
C ALA A 319 -22.64 -8.03 13.49
N GLU A 320 -23.80 -8.29 12.89
CA GLU A 320 -24.68 -9.38 13.34
C GLU A 320 -24.14 -10.71 12.84
N GLY A 321 -23.85 -11.61 13.78
CA GLY A 321 -23.46 -12.99 13.49
C GLY A 321 -21.99 -13.31 13.75
N THR A 322 -21.55 -14.45 13.24
CA THR A 322 -20.21 -15.00 13.36
C THR A 322 -19.60 -15.12 11.98
N SER A 323 -18.31 -14.81 11.87
CA SER A 323 -17.57 -14.84 10.61
C SER A 323 -16.19 -15.46 10.79
N ILE A 324 -15.64 -15.94 9.66
CA ILE A 324 -14.32 -16.54 9.57
C ILE A 324 -13.47 -15.65 8.66
N ILE A 325 -12.29 -15.26 9.14
CA ILE A 325 -11.31 -14.50 8.39
C ILE A 325 -10.05 -15.35 8.24
N THR A 326 -9.69 -15.66 7.00
CA THR A 326 -8.49 -16.44 6.67
C THR A 326 -7.47 -15.53 5.98
N GLU A 327 -6.28 -15.40 6.57
CA GLU A 327 -5.16 -14.62 6.03
C GLU A 327 -4.20 -15.55 5.31
N THR A 328 -4.07 -15.41 4.00
CA THR A 328 -3.20 -16.29 3.19
C THR A 328 -1.95 -15.59 2.66
N ILE A 329 -1.85 -14.27 2.82
CA ILE A 329 -0.74 -13.48 2.26
C ILE A 329 0.34 -13.24 3.30
N PHE A 330 -0.03 -12.80 4.51
CA PHE A 330 0.89 -12.53 5.63
C PHE A 330 0.44 -13.25 6.89
N GLU A 331 1.13 -14.29 7.25
CA GLU A 331 0.76 -15.25 8.31
C GLU A 331 0.55 -14.61 9.69
N ASN A 332 1.23 -13.51 9.99
CA ASN A 332 1.18 -12.84 11.30
C ASN A 332 0.30 -11.57 11.30
N ARG A 333 -0.56 -11.38 10.33
CA ARG A 333 -1.32 -10.13 10.16
C ARG A 333 -2.61 -10.09 10.99
N PHE A 334 -2.54 -10.47 12.26
CA PHE A 334 -3.66 -10.40 13.22
C PHE A 334 -3.35 -9.57 14.47
N MET A 335 -2.28 -8.77 14.45
CA MET A 335 -1.83 -8.00 15.64
C MET A 335 -2.83 -6.93 16.10
N HIS A 336 -3.76 -6.52 15.25
CA HIS A 336 -4.86 -5.60 15.59
C HIS A 336 -5.96 -6.29 16.40
N ILE A 337 -6.11 -7.60 16.34
CA ILE A 337 -7.18 -8.34 17.03
C ILE A 337 -7.06 -8.22 18.55
N PRO A 338 -5.89 -8.46 19.20
CA PRO A 338 -5.77 -8.23 20.63
C PRO A 338 -6.12 -6.82 21.06
N GLU A 339 -5.80 -5.82 20.26
CA GLU A 339 -6.14 -4.42 20.54
C GLU A 339 -7.64 -4.16 20.43
N LEU A 340 -8.32 -4.74 19.44
CA LEU A 340 -9.77 -4.67 19.32
C LEU A 340 -10.48 -5.43 20.45
N ILE A 341 -9.91 -6.52 20.94
CA ILE A 341 -10.41 -7.25 22.11
C ILE A 341 -10.35 -6.37 23.37
N ARG A 342 -9.30 -5.54 23.52
CA ARG A 342 -9.23 -4.54 24.59
C ARG A 342 -10.39 -3.55 24.57
N MET A 343 -10.96 -3.31 23.39
CA MET A 343 -12.15 -2.46 23.18
C MET A 343 -13.47 -3.23 23.32
N GLY A 344 -13.44 -4.49 23.74
CA GLY A 344 -14.62 -5.33 23.93
C GLY A 344 -15.00 -6.19 22.73
N GLY A 345 -14.20 -6.21 21.68
CA GLY A 345 -14.38 -7.12 20.55
C GLY A 345 -14.18 -8.60 20.96
N LYS A 346 -14.79 -9.51 20.22
CA LYS A 346 -14.71 -10.95 20.47
C LYS A 346 -14.20 -11.69 19.23
N ALA A 347 -13.03 -12.27 19.36
CA ALA A 347 -12.44 -13.11 18.33
C ALA A 347 -11.52 -14.18 18.92
N GLU A 348 -11.37 -15.27 18.20
CA GLU A 348 -10.45 -16.35 18.48
C GLU A 348 -9.52 -16.54 17.28
N ILE A 349 -8.22 -16.70 17.54
CA ILE A 349 -7.21 -16.88 16.48
C ILE A 349 -6.67 -18.29 16.56
N GLU A 350 -6.70 -19.00 15.43
CA GLU A 350 -6.08 -20.31 15.28
C GLU A 350 -5.30 -20.34 13.95
N GLY A 351 -3.97 -20.36 14.03
CA GLY A 351 -3.10 -20.31 12.88
C GLY A 351 -3.32 -19.04 12.04
N ASN A 352 -3.69 -19.20 10.78
CA ASN A 352 -3.97 -18.11 9.86
C ASN A 352 -5.46 -17.73 9.79
N THR A 353 -6.26 -18.17 10.75
CA THR A 353 -7.71 -17.98 10.77
C THR A 353 -8.15 -17.29 12.05
N ALA A 354 -9.03 -16.31 11.93
CA ALA A 354 -9.72 -15.67 13.04
C ALA A 354 -11.22 -15.91 12.92
N VAL A 355 -11.85 -16.29 14.02
CA VAL A 355 -13.31 -16.39 14.15
C VAL A 355 -13.79 -15.18 14.94
N CYS A 356 -14.57 -14.32 14.32
CA CYS A 356 -15.13 -13.12 14.93
C CYS A 356 -16.58 -13.32 15.33
N HIS A 357 -16.93 -12.89 16.55
CA HIS A 357 -18.29 -12.89 17.05
C HIS A 357 -18.76 -11.44 17.21
N GLY A 358 -19.81 -11.04 16.50
CA GLY A 358 -20.30 -9.67 16.54
C GLY A 358 -20.79 -9.25 17.94
N VAL A 359 -20.38 -8.06 18.37
CA VAL A 359 -20.90 -7.41 19.58
C VAL A 359 -21.71 -6.19 19.19
N GLU A 360 -22.68 -5.80 20.01
CA GLU A 360 -23.53 -4.63 19.74
C GLU A 360 -22.77 -3.32 19.90
N GLN A 361 -21.81 -3.28 20.82
CA GLN A 361 -21.11 -2.06 21.18
C GLN A 361 -19.66 -2.35 21.62
N LEU A 362 -18.73 -1.60 21.08
CA LEU A 362 -17.36 -1.51 21.59
C LEU A 362 -17.26 -0.42 22.64
N SER A 363 -16.24 -0.49 23.49
CA SER A 363 -15.92 0.55 24.48
C SER A 363 -14.52 1.11 24.23
N GLY A 364 -14.36 2.41 24.48
CA GLY A 364 -13.08 3.09 24.35
C GLY A 364 -12.02 2.51 25.28
N ALA A 365 -10.78 2.50 24.82
CA ALA A 365 -9.60 2.02 25.56
C ALA A 365 -8.33 2.70 25.06
N GLU A 366 -7.24 2.52 25.78
CA GLU A 366 -5.91 2.80 25.27
C GLU A 366 -5.45 1.62 24.44
N VAL A 367 -5.13 1.86 23.16
CA VAL A 367 -4.71 0.85 22.18
C VAL A 367 -3.48 1.31 21.43
N MET A 368 -2.78 0.37 20.81
CA MET A 368 -1.50 0.60 20.19
C MET A 368 -1.50 0.19 18.71
N ALA A 369 -1.15 1.12 17.85
CA ALA A 369 -0.93 0.86 16.43
C ALA A 369 0.28 -0.05 16.21
N THR A 370 0.17 -1.01 15.29
CA THR A 370 1.20 -2.03 15.02
C THR A 370 1.57 -2.19 13.55
N ASP A 371 0.64 -1.93 12.66
CA ASP A 371 0.75 -2.08 11.20
C ASP A 371 0.12 -0.86 10.54
N LEU A 372 0.72 -0.37 9.48
CA LEU A 372 0.27 0.88 8.82
C LEU A 372 -1.17 0.82 8.27
N ARG A 373 -1.62 -0.32 7.76
CA ARG A 373 -3.01 -0.47 7.25
C ARG A 373 -3.95 -1.02 8.32
N ALA A 374 -3.48 -1.97 9.13
CA ALA A 374 -4.29 -2.57 10.18
C ALA A 374 -4.64 -1.58 11.29
N SER A 375 -3.74 -0.66 11.60
CA SER A 375 -3.93 0.30 12.70
C SER A 375 -5.05 1.29 12.48
N ILE A 376 -5.47 1.53 11.25
CA ILE A 376 -6.64 2.36 10.99
C ILE A 376 -7.92 1.75 11.56
N SER A 377 -8.00 0.43 11.67
CA SER A 377 -9.14 -0.25 12.28
C SER A 377 -9.36 0.20 13.73
N LEU A 378 -8.29 0.50 14.47
CA LEU A 378 -8.36 0.98 15.84
C LEU A 378 -8.96 2.40 15.93
N VAL A 379 -8.59 3.26 14.99
CA VAL A 379 -9.15 4.62 14.89
C VAL A 379 -10.63 4.55 14.54
N LEU A 380 -11.00 3.75 13.55
CA LEU A 380 -12.40 3.55 13.15
C LEU A 380 -13.23 2.94 14.28
N ALA A 381 -12.67 1.96 15.01
CA ALA A 381 -13.30 1.41 16.20
C ALA A 381 -13.55 2.47 17.26
N GLY A 382 -12.60 3.36 17.50
CA GLY A 382 -12.74 4.50 18.38
C GLY A 382 -13.89 5.43 17.98
N CYS A 383 -14.11 5.63 16.70
CA CYS A 383 -15.19 6.48 16.19
C CYS A 383 -16.59 5.98 16.56
N ILE A 384 -16.76 4.66 16.74
CA ILE A 384 -18.07 4.03 17.03
C ILE A 384 -18.19 3.51 18.46
N ALA A 385 -17.09 3.39 19.19
CA ALA A 385 -17.07 2.89 20.58
C ALA A 385 -17.77 3.87 21.53
N THR A 386 -18.17 3.38 22.70
CA THR A 386 -18.58 4.28 23.80
C THR A 386 -17.35 4.87 24.48
N GLY A 387 -17.40 6.15 24.85
CA GLY A 387 -16.30 6.81 25.56
C GLY A 387 -15.14 7.25 24.67
N GLU A 388 -13.97 7.30 25.25
CA GLU A 388 -12.73 7.81 24.65
C GLU A 388 -11.77 6.66 24.30
N THR A 389 -11.18 6.74 23.14
CA THR A 389 -10.10 5.82 22.71
C THR A 389 -8.82 6.64 22.47
N ILE A 390 -7.71 6.17 23.04
CA ILE A 390 -6.38 6.71 22.78
C ILE A 390 -5.64 5.71 21.90
N VAL A 391 -5.20 6.14 20.73
CA VAL A 391 -4.40 5.32 19.81
C VAL A 391 -2.96 5.79 19.86
N ASP A 392 -2.10 4.94 20.37
CA ASP A 392 -0.65 5.19 20.46
C ASP A 392 0.07 4.74 19.19
N ARG A 393 1.32 5.22 18.97
CA ARG A 393 2.19 4.87 17.84
C ARG A 393 1.58 5.19 16.47
N ILE A 394 0.89 6.31 16.34
CA ILE A 394 0.18 6.69 15.11
C ILE A 394 1.12 6.97 13.92
N TYR A 395 2.43 7.02 14.14
CA TYR A 395 3.40 7.08 13.05
C TYR A 395 3.26 5.91 12.05
N HIS A 396 2.70 4.76 12.49
CA HIS A 396 2.34 3.67 11.58
C HIS A 396 1.22 4.09 10.61
N ILE A 397 0.23 4.82 11.10
CA ILE A 397 -0.90 5.30 10.30
C ILE A 397 -0.43 6.36 9.29
N ASP A 398 0.45 7.27 9.71
CA ASP A 398 1.02 8.33 8.85
C ASP A 398 1.85 7.79 7.68
N ARG A 399 2.23 6.53 7.71
CA ARG A 399 2.90 5.86 6.59
C ARG A 399 1.96 5.49 5.45
N GLY A 400 0.67 5.34 5.73
CA GLY A 400 -0.30 4.80 4.77
C GLY A 400 -1.54 5.66 4.52
N TYR A 401 -1.83 6.62 5.39
CA TYR A 401 -3.01 7.48 5.29
C TYR A 401 -2.64 8.95 5.39
N GLU A 402 -3.02 9.71 4.38
CA GLU A 402 -2.76 11.15 4.29
C GLU A 402 -3.81 11.93 5.09
N HIS A 403 -3.37 12.68 6.11
CA HIS A 403 -4.22 13.55 6.92
C HIS A 403 -5.55 12.89 7.36
N ILE A 404 -5.44 11.66 7.86
CA ILE A 404 -6.62 10.82 8.15
C ILE A 404 -7.57 11.48 9.17
N GLU A 405 -7.03 12.18 10.18
CA GLU A 405 -7.81 12.89 11.17
C GLU A 405 -8.67 13.99 10.56
N ASP A 406 -8.15 14.71 9.59
CA ASP A 406 -8.90 15.79 8.91
C ASP A 406 -10.02 15.21 8.04
N LYS A 407 -9.72 14.14 7.31
CA LYS A 407 -10.72 13.45 6.49
C LYS A 407 -11.83 12.84 7.33
N LEU A 408 -11.49 12.22 8.46
CA LEU A 408 -12.49 11.67 9.39
C LEU A 408 -13.32 12.76 10.06
N ARG A 409 -12.72 13.88 10.45
CA ARG A 409 -13.49 15.04 10.96
C ARG A 409 -14.49 15.56 9.94
N GLY A 410 -14.11 15.60 8.68
CA GLY A 410 -15.00 15.97 7.57
C GLY A 410 -16.21 15.03 7.42
N LEU A 411 -16.13 13.81 7.94
CA LEU A 411 -17.21 12.83 7.98
C LEU A 411 -17.97 12.84 9.32
N GLY A 412 -17.61 13.70 10.25
CA GLY A 412 -18.30 13.83 11.55
C GLY A 412 -17.61 13.13 12.72
N ALA A 413 -16.42 12.56 12.52
CA ALA A 413 -15.64 12.00 13.63
C ALA A 413 -15.13 13.10 14.57
N LYS A 414 -15.03 12.75 15.84
CA LYS A 414 -14.43 13.59 16.89
C LYS A 414 -13.06 13.01 17.22
N ILE A 415 -12.07 13.45 16.48
CA ILE A 415 -10.68 12.97 16.57
C ILE A 415 -9.72 14.15 16.64
N GLU A 416 -8.71 14.04 17.48
CA GLU A 416 -7.62 15.01 17.58
C GLU A 416 -6.28 14.32 17.68
N ARG A 417 -5.26 14.96 17.10
CA ARG A 417 -3.86 14.57 17.24
C ARG A 417 -3.27 15.40 18.38
N PHE A 418 -2.61 14.75 19.32
CA PHE A 418 -1.98 15.42 20.45
C PHE A 418 -0.62 14.79 20.78
N SER A 419 0.22 15.51 21.51
CA SER A 419 1.50 15.03 22.00
C SER A 419 1.37 14.54 23.43
N GLY A 420 1.98 13.43 23.78
CA GLY A 420 1.96 12.89 25.16
C GLY A 420 2.63 13.78 26.21
N SER A 421 3.24 14.91 25.81
CA SER A 421 3.73 15.95 26.70
C SER A 421 2.64 16.94 27.16
N ASP A 422 1.44 16.88 26.56
CA ASP A 422 0.35 17.82 26.81
C ASP A 422 -0.59 17.33 27.96
N GLU A 423 -0.28 16.19 28.57
CA GLU A 423 -1.02 15.59 29.68
C GLU A 423 -0.36 15.78 31.07
N ALA A 424 0.65 16.67 31.20
CA ALA A 424 1.35 16.94 32.45
C ALA A 424 0.85 18.20 33.16
#